data_11269572a5171a6642c4dc9ba2d1bedf
#
_entry.id   11269572a5171a6642c4dc9ba2d1bedf
#
_cell.length_a   1.000
_cell.length_b   1.000
_cell.length_c   1.000
_cell.angle_alpha   90.00
_cell.angle_beta   90.00
_cell.angle_gamma   90.00
#
_symmetry.space_group_name_H-M   'P 1'
#
loop_
_entity.id
_entity.type
_entity.pdbx_description
1 polymer ?
#
loop_
_entity_poly.entity_id
_entity_poly.type
_entity_poly.pdbx_seq_one_letter_code
_entity_poly.pdbx_strand_id
1 'polypeptide(L)'
;MLKSHFILPLIGVISLNFLLTAAQAKTFKIATISPDGSAWMQTVRAGSKEIEKKTQGRVKFKFYPGGVMGDDQSVLRKIRIGQLHGGLVSGADIVKKNTDYQVYGLLLKYRSQDEIDHIRKVYDPLVQKGFEQDGFIALGLAEAGFAYIMSSNAPITSVDQLHKQKVWVPANDASSM
;
A
#
# COMPACT_ATOMS: atom_id res chain seq x y z
N MET A 1 85.54 12.09 22.46
CA MET A 1 84.47 11.01 22.57
C MET A 1 83.15 11.70 22.38
N LEU A 2 82.63 11.71 21.14
CA LEU A 2 81.32 12.29 20.77
C LEU A 2 80.31 11.17 20.64
N LYS A 3 79.24 11.13 21.50
CA LYS A 3 78.14 10.23 21.38
C LYS A 3 77.08 10.83 20.47
N SER A 4 76.96 10.31 19.29
CA SER A 4 75.88 10.62 18.34
C SER A 4 74.57 10.01 18.86
N HIS A 5 73.59 10.88 19.10
CA HIS A 5 72.18 10.43 19.38
C HIS A 5 71.42 10.42 18.07
N PHE A 6 71.12 9.20 17.62
CA PHE A 6 70.25 8.96 16.45
C PHE A 6 68.79 9.12 16.91
N ILE A 7 68.18 10.22 16.52
CA ILE A 7 66.72 10.41 16.72
C ILE A 7 65.98 9.83 15.52
N LEU A 8 65.32 8.70 15.75
CA LEU A 8 64.40 8.09 14.75
C LEU A 8 63.10 8.90 14.70
N PRO A 9 62.65 9.41 13.56
CA PRO A 9 61.31 10.00 13.48
C PRO A 9 60.26 8.90 13.47
N LEU A 10 59.40 8.88 14.50
CA LEU A 10 58.21 8.06 14.61
C LEU A 10 57.19 8.60 13.63
N ILE A 11 57.13 8.01 12.40
CA ILE A 11 56.08 8.32 11.43
C ILE A 11 54.81 7.66 11.94
N GLY A 12 53.96 8.52 12.55
CA GLY A 12 52.59 8.12 12.95
C GLY A 12 51.75 7.83 11.72
N VAL A 13 51.47 6.57 11.44
CA VAL A 13 50.49 6.15 10.47
C VAL A 13 49.12 6.50 11.04
N ILE A 14 48.58 7.65 10.67
CA ILE A 14 47.19 8.02 10.91
C ILE A 14 46.36 7.13 9.96
N SER A 15 45.92 5.98 10.46
CA SER A 15 44.93 5.15 9.80
C SER A 15 43.61 5.89 9.80
N LEU A 16 43.32 6.57 8.69
CA LEU A 16 42.04 7.20 8.43
C LEU A 16 41.02 6.08 8.24
N ASN A 17 40.44 5.59 9.35
CA ASN A 17 39.28 4.69 9.34
C ASN A 17 38.11 5.49 8.76
N PHE A 18 37.95 5.42 7.43
CA PHE A 18 36.70 5.73 6.79
C PHE A 18 35.66 4.74 7.31
N LEU A 19 34.94 5.13 8.35
CA LEU A 19 33.71 4.49 8.77
C LEU A 19 32.74 4.59 7.59
N LEU A 20 32.83 3.63 6.66
CA LEU A 20 31.77 3.32 5.74
C LEU A 20 30.56 2.93 6.59
N THR A 21 29.75 3.92 6.97
CA THR A 21 28.40 3.64 7.46
C THR A 21 27.65 2.98 6.32
N ALA A 22 27.76 1.66 6.24
CA ALA A 22 26.93 0.88 5.37
C ALA A 22 25.48 1.21 5.74
N ALA A 23 24.79 1.95 4.87
CA ALA A 23 23.40 2.30 5.07
C ALA A 23 22.62 0.99 5.23
N GLN A 24 22.19 0.70 6.46
CA GLN A 24 21.56 -0.55 6.80
C GLN A 24 20.28 -0.72 5.98
N ALA A 25 20.18 -1.81 5.23
CA ALA A 25 19.01 -2.10 4.42
C ALA A 25 17.76 -2.21 5.30
N LYS A 26 16.76 -1.37 5.04
CA LYS A 26 15.48 -1.41 5.75
C LYS A 26 14.48 -2.26 4.99
N THR A 27 13.98 -3.31 5.62
CA THR A 27 12.93 -4.17 5.06
C THR A 27 11.56 -3.71 5.54
N PHE A 28 10.71 -3.30 4.60
CA PHE A 28 9.33 -2.93 4.86
C PHE A 28 8.42 -4.17 4.75
N LYS A 29 7.65 -4.42 5.80
CA LYS A 29 6.66 -5.50 5.88
C LYS A 29 5.32 -4.98 5.39
N ILE A 30 4.81 -5.52 4.29
CA ILE A 30 3.57 -5.10 3.62
C ILE A 30 2.60 -6.27 3.58
N ALA A 31 1.37 -6.07 4.04
CA ALA A 31 0.33 -7.09 4.02
C ALA A 31 -0.84 -6.73 3.10
N THR A 32 -1.55 -7.75 2.62
CA THR A 32 -2.76 -7.59 1.80
C THR A 32 -3.59 -8.86 1.81
N ILE A 33 -4.89 -8.73 1.59
CA ILE A 33 -5.80 -9.86 1.35
C ILE A 33 -5.70 -10.39 -0.09
N SER A 34 -5.10 -9.63 -1.02
CA SER A 34 -4.92 -10.06 -2.40
C SER A 34 -4.13 -11.36 -2.46
N PRO A 35 -4.61 -12.38 -3.23
CA PRO A 35 -3.93 -13.66 -3.37
C PRO A 35 -2.52 -13.50 -3.96
N ASP A 36 -1.58 -14.33 -3.50
CA ASP A 36 -0.27 -14.41 -4.14
C ASP A 36 -0.43 -14.93 -5.58
N GLY A 37 0.32 -14.34 -6.51
CA GLY A 37 0.15 -14.65 -7.95
C GLY A 37 -0.92 -13.82 -8.67
N SER A 38 -1.77 -13.05 -7.97
CA SER A 38 -2.70 -12.11 -8.62
C SER A 38 -1.94 -11.05 -9.42
N ALA A 39 -2.59 -10.45 -10.42
CA ALA A 39 -2.02 -9.36 -11.22
C ALA A 39 -1.56 -8.19 -10.34
N TRP A 40 -2.31 -7.88 -9.29
CA TRP A 40 -1.94 -6.91 -8.26
C TRP A 40 -0.59 -7.23 -7.62
N MET A 41 -0.44 -8.44 -7.13
CA MET A 41 0.80 -8.85 -6.45
C MET A 41 1.99 -8.91 -7.41
N GLN A 42 1.77 -9.30 -8.67
CA GLN A 42 2.81 -9.27 -9.69
C GLN A 42 3.31 -7.83 -9.92
N THR A 43 2.39 -6.88 -10.11
CA THR A 43 2.72 -5.45 -10.31
C THR A 43 3.46 -4.86 -9.11
N VAL A 44 2.97 -5.12 -7.89
CA VAL A 44 3.59 -4.61 -6.65
C VAL A 44 4.98 -5.20 -6.46
N ARG A 45 5.17 -6.49 -6.73
CA ARG A 45 6.50 -7.14 -6.68
C ARG A 45 7.47 -6.58 -7.73
N ALA A 46 6.98 -6.28 -8.92
CA ALA A 46 7.79 -5.63 -9.96
C ALA A 46 8.25 -4.24 -9.53
N GLY A 47 7.34 -3.41 -9.04
CA GLY A 47 7.66 -2.09 -8.50
C GLY A 47 8.62 -2.13 -7.31
N SER A 48 8.45 -3.11 -6.42
CA SER A 48 9.35 -3.27 -5.27
C SER A 48 10.79 -3.61 -5.68
N LYS A 49 10.97 -4.44 -6.70
CA LYS A 49 12.30 -4.75 -7.27
C LYS A 49 12.94 -3.52 -7.89
N GLU A 50 12.15 -2.68 -8.55
CA GLU A 50 12.64 -1.42 -9.11
C GLU A 50 13.12 -0.46 -8.01
N ILE A 51 12.35 -0.32 -6.93
CA ILE A 51 12.73 0.49 -5.77
C ILE A 51 14.02 -0.07 -5.12
N GLU A 52 14.12 -1.39 -4.94
CA GLU A 52 15.34 -2.02 -4.40
C GLU A 52 16.54 -1.69 -5.28
N LYS A 53 16.40 -1.80 -6.60
CA LYS A 53 17.46 -1.45 -7.56
C LYS A 53 17.83 0.04 -7.47
N LYS A 54 16.84 0.95 -7.51
CA LYS A 54 17.06 2.41 -7.45
C LYS A 54 17.69 2.85 -6.12
N THR A 55 17.41 2.15 -5.05
CA THR A 55 17.96 2.43 -3.71
C THR A 55 19.24 1.66 -3.41
N GLN A 56 19.79 0.93 -4.39
CA GLN A 56 21.00 0.10 -4.22
C GLN A 56 20.86 -0.87 -3.03
N GLY A 57 19.67 -1.48 -2.88
CA GLY A 57 19.37 -2.43 -1.81
C GLY A 57 19.09 -1.82 -0.44
N ARG A 58 19.08 -0.49 -0.30
CA ARG A 58 18.77 0.17 0.98
C ARG A 58 17.30 0.01 1.40
N VAL A 59 16.38 -0.11 0.43
CA VAL A 59 14.96 -0.35 0.67
C VAL A 59 14.58 -1.70 0.10
N LYS A 60 14.03 -2.57 0.96
CA LYS A 60 13.53 -3.90 0.59
C LYS A 60 12.10 -4.07 1.08
N PHE A 61 11.36 -4.97 0.43
CA PHE A 61 9.98 -5.27 0.81
C PHE A 61 9.81 -6.75 1.10
N LYS A 62 9.05 -7.05 2.17
CA LYS A 62 8.57 -8.40 2.48
C LYS A 62 7.05 -8.36 2.44
N PHE A 63 6.45 -9.09 1.49
CA PHE A 63 5.01 -9.16 1.31
C PHE A 63 4.41 -10.34 2.07
N TYR A 64 3.20 -10.11 2.60
CA TYR A 64 2.35 -11.09 3.26
C TYR A 64 0.98 -11.07 2.55
N PRO A 65 0.85 -11.79 1.39
CA PRO A 65 -0.38 -11.84 0.60
C PRO A 65 -1.41 -12.81 1.17
N GLY A 66 -2.62 -12.84 0.59
CA GLY A 66 -3.64 -13.84 0.86
C GLY A 66 -4.24 -13.79 2.27
N GLY A 67 -4.18 -12.62 2.93
CA GLY A 67 -4.81 -12.45 4.24
C GLY A 67 -4.09 -13.13 5.42
N VAL A 68 -2.86 -13.61 5.25
CA VAL A 68 -2.09 -14.28 6.32
C VAL A 68 -1.85 -13.39 7.55
N MET A 69 -1.98 -12.08 7.38
CA MET A 69 -1.91 -11.11 8.48
C MET A 69 -3.30 -10.65 8.98
N GLY A 70 -4.36 -11.32 8.56
CA GLY A 70 -5.75 -11.00 8.84
C GLY A 70 -6.39 -10.12 7.77
N ASP A 71 -7.61 -9.67 8.06
CA ASP A 71 -8.37 -8.73 7.26
C ASP A 71 -7.74 -7.31 7.25
N ASP A 72 -8.29 -6.42 6.43
CA ASP A 72 -7.78 -5.07 6.27
C ASP A 72 -7.80 -4.26 7.59
N GLN A 73 -8.81 -4.45 8.45
CA GLN A 73 -8.85 -3.82 9.78
C GLN A 73 -7.70 -4.31 10.68
N SER A 74 -7.39 -5.60 10.63
CA SER A 74 -6.26 -6.20 11.33
C SER A 74 -4.93 -5.69 10.81
N VAL A 75 -4.81 -5.52 9.50
CA VAL A 75 -3.62 -4.93 8.85
C VAL A 75 -3.42 -3.48 9.32
N LEU A 76 -4.46 -2.64 9.27
CA LEU A 76 -4.39 -1.25 9.73
C LEU A 76 -3.99 -1.15 11.21
N ARG A 77 -4.55 -2.01 12.06
CA ARG A 77 -4.17 -2.08 13.48
C ARG A 77 -2.70 -2.46 13.66
N LYS A 78 -2.21 -3.46 12.90
CA LYS A 78 -0.81 -3.91 12.96
C LYS A 78 0.17 -2.86 12.46
N ILE A 79 -0.23 -2.02 11.50
CA ILE A 79 0.56 -0.86 11.07
C ILE A 79 0.69 0.14 12.22
N ARG A 80 -0.41 0.46 12.90
CA ARG A 80 -0.39 1.41 14.04
C ARG A 80 0.53 1.00 15.18
N ILE A 81 0.58 -0.29 15.48
CA ILE A 81 1.45 -0.82 16.56
C ILE A 81 2.85 -1.21 16.07
N GLY A 82 3.21 -0.89 14.82
CA GLY A 82 4.54 -1.11 14.27
C GLY A 82 4.90 -2.55 13.91
N GLN A 83 3.96 -3.49 13.95
CA GLN A 83 4.18 -4.88 13.50
C GLN A 83 4.32 -4.97 11.98
N LEU A 84 3.57 -4.16 11.26
CA LEU A 84 3.66 -3.95 9.80
C LEU A 84 4.10 -2.51 9.52
N HIS A 85 4.66 -2.30 8.33
CA HIS A 85 5.06 -0.97 7.88
C HIS A 85 4.09 -0.38 6.86
N GLY A 86 3.20 -1.22 6.28
CA GLY A 86 2.19 -0.82 5.34
C GLY A 86 1.29 -1.97 4.91
N GLY A 87 0.29 -1.66 4.10
CA GLY A 87 -0.64 -2.63 3.53
C GLY A 87 -1.25 -2.13 2.23
N LEU A 88 -1.74 -3.06 1.41
CA LEU A 88 -2.71 -2.80 0.36
C LEU A 88 -4.06 -3.21 0.94
N VAL A 89 -4.89 -2.24 1.22
CA VAL A 89 -6.18 -2.42 1.89
C VAL A 89 -7.31 -1.97 0.97
N SER A 90 -8.48 -2.61 1.08
CA SER A 90 -9.63 -2.25 0.28
C SER A 90 -10.32 -0.98 0.79
N GLY A 91 -11.06 -0.33 -0.10
CA GLY A 91 -11.78 0.90 0.23
C GLY A 91 -12.87 0.72 1.28
N ALA A 92 -13.53 -0.44 1.32
CA ALA A 92 -14.62 -0.71 2.24
C ALA A 92 -14.23 -0.56 3.72
N ASP A 93 -13.02 -0.97 4.09
CA ASP A 93 -12.53 -0.85 5.46
C ASP A 93 -11.98 0.54 5.80
N ILE A 94 -11.65 1.31 4.78
CA ILE A 94 -11.17 2.69 4.91
C ILE A 94 -12.33 3.67 5.15
N VAL A 95 -13.48 3.42 4.50
CA VAL A 95 -14.67 4.28 4.52
C VAL A 95 -15.14 4.65 5.92
N LYS A 96 -15.01 3.78 6.91
CA LYS A 96 -15.40 4.06 8.29
C LYS A 96 -14.65 5.24 8.91
N LYS A 97 -13.50 5.62 8.35
CA LYS A 97 -12.62 6.67 8.87
C LYS A 97 -12.54 7.90 7.96
N ASN A 98 -12.76 7.70 6.67
CA ASN A 98 -12.70 8.78 5.70
C ASN A 98 -13.92 8.73 4.78
N THR A 99 -14.92 9.57 5.08
CA THR A 99 -16.17 9.63 4.34
C THR A 99 -16.01 10.08 2.88
N ASP A 100 -14.97 10.86 2.57
CA ASP A 100 -14.70 11.30 1.20
C ASP A 100 -14.39 10.13 0.27
N TYR A 101 -13.85 9.03 0.82
CA TYR A 101 -13.62 7.80 0.04
C TYR A 101 -14.90 7.16 -0.47
N GLN A 102 -16.07 7.41 0.16
CA GLN A 102 -17.36 6.85 -0.25
C GLN A 102 -17.74 7.24 -1.68
N VAL A 103 -17.22 8.37 -2.18
CA VAL A 103 -17.48 8.80 -3.55
C VAL A 103 -17.11 7.72 -4.57
N TYR A 104 -16.05 6.94 -4.33
CA TYR A 104 -15.59 5.87 -5.23
C TYR A 104 -16.46 4.61 -5.21
N GLY A 105 -17.24 4.42 -4.14
CA GLY A 105 -18.15 3.29 -3.97
C GLY A 105 -19.58 3.56 -4.41
N LEU A 106 -19.89 4.72 -5.01
CA LEU A 106 -21.25 5.05 -5.43
C LEU A 106 -21.72 4.13 -6.55
N LEU A 107 -22.64 3.23 -6.24
CA LEU A 107 -23.19 2.26 -7.19
C LEU A 107 -23.88 2.96 -8.36
N LEU A 108 -23.63 2.47 -9.59
CA LEU A 108 -24.27 2.90 -10.82
C LEU A 108 -24.13 4.40 -11.14
N LYS A 109 -23.25 5.12 -10.46
CA LYS A 109 -23.04 6.57 -10.71
C LYS A 109 -22.03 6.81 -11.83
N TYR A 110 -21.02 5.97 -11.96
CA TYR A 110 -19.97 6.11 -12.95
C TYR A 110 -20.19 5.19 -14.13
N ARG A 111 -20.04 5.74 -15.35
CA ARG A 111 -20.30 5.03 -16.62
C ARG A 111 -19.03 4.82 -17.43
N SER A 112 -17.97 5.56 -17.13
CA SER A 112 -16.71 5.49 -17.86
C SER A 112 -15.52 5.73 -16.95
N GLN A 113 -14.34 5.35 -17.43
CA GLN A 113 -13.08 5.64 -16.76
C GLN A 113 -12.81 7.15 -16.69
N ASP A 114 -13.17 7.90 -17.73
CA ASP A 114 -12.98 9.36 -17.77
C ASP A 114 -13.73 10.08 -16.63
N GLU A 115 -14.95 9.62 -16.33
CA GLU A 115 -15.72 10.15 -15.19
C GLU A 115 -15.01 9.87 -13.86
N ILE A 116 -14.47 8.67 -13.68
CA ILE A 116 -13.68 8.31 -12.50
C ILE A 116 -12.41 9.16 -12.42
N ASP A 117 -11.68 9.30 -13.51
CA ASP A 117 -10.45 10.10 -13.56
C ASP A 117 -10.72 11.58 -13.24
N HIS A 118 -11.88 12.10 -13.66
CA HIS A 118 -12.30 13.44 -13.30
C HIS A 118 -12.54 13.59 -11.80
N ILE A 119 -13.29 12.67 -11.20
CA ILE A 119 -13.57 12.66 -9.76
C ILE A 119 -12.28 12.50 -8.94
N ARG A 120 -11.38 11.65 -9.36
CA ARG A 120 -10.10 11.41 -8.70
C ARG A 120 -9.24 12.66 -8.59
N LYS A 121 -9.25 13.55 -9.59
CA LYS A 121 -8.52 14.82 -9.53
C LYS A 121 -8.93 15.69 -8.34
N VAL A 122 -10.19 15.58 -7.92
CA VAL A 122 -10.72 16.36 -6.80
C VAL A 122 -10.60 15.60 -5.48
N TYR A 123 -10.98 14.32 -5.48
CA TYR A 123 -11.14 13.55 -4.23
C TYR A 123 -9.88 12.84 -3.78
N ASP A 124 -8.97 12.41 -4.67
CA ASP A 124 -7.72 11.76 -4.25
C ASP A 124 -6.93 12.61 -3.22
N PRO A 125 -6.75 13.94 -3.40
CA PRO A 125 -6.09 14.76 -2.39
C PRO A 125 -6.84 14.84 -1.05
N LEU A 126 -8.17 14.88 -1.07
CA LEU A 126 -9.00 14.90 0.14
C LEU A 126 -8.89 13.59 0.90
N VAL A 127 -8.95 12.48 0.19
CA VAL A 127 -8.79 11.12 0.76
C VAL A 127 -7.40 10.96 1.36
N GLN A 128 -6.35 11.36 0.65
CA GLN A 128 -4.97 11.31 1.17
C GLN A 128 -4.81 12.13 2.45
N LYS A 129 -5.36 13.35 2.47
CA LYS A 129 -5.36 14.20 3.66
C LYS A 129 -6.09 13.57 4.84
N GLY A 130 -7.23 12.90 4.58
CA GLY A 130 -7.95 12.14 5.61
C GLY A 130 -7.12 11.01 6.21
N PHE A 131 -6.34 10.30 5.39
CA PHE A 131 -5.39 9.30 5.88
C PHE A 131 -4.30 9.90 6.76
N GLU A 132 -3.74 11.04 6.37
CA GLU A 132 -2.71 11.73 7.16
C GLU A 132 -3.24 12.14 8.53
N GLN A 133 -4.47 12.65 8.60
CA GLN A 133 -5.14 12.99 9.87
C GLN A 133 -5.33 11.77 10.78
N ASP A 134 -5.52 10.59 10.18
CA ASP A 134 -5.63 9.30 10.88
C ASP A 134 -4.26 8.67 11.20
N GLY A 135 -3.15 9.33 10.87
CA GLY A 135 -1.78 8.87 11.13
C GLY A 135 -1.26 7.84 10.12
N PHE A 136 -1.83 7.81 8.92
CA PHE A 136 -1.36 6.99 7.80
C PHE A 136 -0.90 7.86 6.64
N ILE A 137 0.03 7.36 5.86
CA ILE A 137 0.43 7.96 4.59
C ILE A 137 -0.10 7.07 3.46
N ALA A 138 -1.04 7.60 2.67
CA ALA A 138 -1.51 6.94 1.45
C ALA A 138 -0.53 7.24 0.31
N LEU A 139 0.19 6.21 -0.14
CA LEU A 139 1.16 6.35 -1.24
C LEU A 139 0.47 6.41 -2.62
N GLY A 140 -0.77 5.97 -2.71
CA GLY A 140 -1.58 6.01 -3.90
C GLY A 140 -2.90 5.27 -3.71
N LEU A 141 -3.85 5.58 -4.58
CA LEU A 141 -5.13 4.90 -4.70
C LEU A 141 -5.13 4.17 -6.03
N ALA A 142 -5.50 2.90 -6.01
CA ALA A 142 -5.56 2.07 -7.20
C ALA A 142 -6.98 1.53 -7.36
N GLU A 143 -7.44 1.45 -8.61
CA GLU A 143 -8.77 1.01 -8.95
C GLU A 143 -8.79 -0.50 -9.20
N ALA A 144 -9.85 -1.16 -8.74
CA ALA A 144 -10.12 -2.57 -9.03
C ALA A 144 -11.02 -2.75 -10.27
N GLY A 145 -11.48 -1.67 -10.87
CA GLY A 145 -12.43 -1.66 -11.97
C GLY A 145 -13.88 -1.47 -11.51
N PHE A 146 -14.82 -1.66 -12.43
CA PHE A 146 -16.25 -1.54 -12.13
C PHE A 146 -16.78 -2.80 -11.46
N ALA A 147 -17.69 -2.62 -10.51
CA ALA A 147 -18.45 -3.71 -9.93
C ALA A 147 -19.64 -4.09 -10.85
N TYR A 148 -19.88 -5.39 -11.00
CA TYR A 148 -20.96 -5.93 -11.79
C TYR A 148 -21.87 -6.79 -10.93
N ILE A 149 -23.19 -6.69 -11.17
CA ILE A 149 -24.15 -7.60 -10.59
C ILE A 149 -24.20 -8.86 -11.46
N MET A 150 -23.90 -10.00 -10.86
CA MET A 150 -23.91 -11.29 -11.54
C MET A 150 -25.12 -12.13 -11.08
N SER A 151 -25.79 -12.77 -12.01
CA SER A 151 -26.89 -13.70 -11.74
C SER A 151 -26.51 -15.09 -12.26
N SER A 152 -26.79 -16.13 -11.46
CA SER A 152 -26.58 -17.54 -11.86
C SER A 152 -27.75 -18.11 -12.66
N ASN A 153 -28.92 -17.46 -12.64
CA ASN A 153 -30.15 -18.03 -13.24
C ASN A 153 -30.48 -17.38 -14.59
N ALA A 154 -30.84 -16.11 -14.60
CA ALA A 154 -31.23 -15.39 -15.79
C ALA A 154 -30.61 -13.98 -15.78
N PRO A 155 -30.38 -13.40 -16.97
CA PRO A 155 -29.92 -12.02 -17.06
C PRO A 155 -30.87 -11.06 -16.35
N ILE A 156 -30.32 -10.16 -15.54
CA ILE A 156 -31.07 -9.07 -14.91
C ILE A 156 -30.85 -7.85 -15.80
N THR A 157 -31.88 -7.38 -16.47
CA THR A 157 -31.83 -6.30 -17.46
C THR A 157 -32.59 -5.04 -17.02
N SER A 158 -33.27 -5.09 -15.86
CA SER A 158 -34.02 -3.95 -15.33
C SER A 158 -33.94 -3.90 -13.80
N VAL A 159 -34.15 -2.72 -13.25
CA VAL A 159 -34.21 -2.48 -11.79
C VAL A 159 -35.33 -3.28 -11.15
N ASP A 160 -36.50 -3.36 -11.81
CA ASP A 160 -37.63 -4.16 -11.31
C ASP A 160 -37.35 -5.66 -11.20
N GLN A 161 -36.51 -6.17 -12.08
CA GLN A 161 -36.05 -7.57 -11.98
C GLN A 161 -35.08 -7.72 -10.81
N LEU A 162 -34.22 -6.74 -10.57
CA LEU A 162 -33.26 -6.74 -9.46
C LEU A 162 -33.98 -6.71 -8.10
N HIS A 163 -35.02 -5.89 -7.94
CA HIS A 163 -35.81 -5.81 -6.71
C HIS A 163 -36.44 -7.16 -6.29
N LYS A 164 -36.62 -8.08 -7.23
CA LYS A 164 -37.19 -9.43 -6.98
C LYS A 164 -36.12 -10.46 -6.60
N GLN A 165 -34.83 -10.06 -6.56
CA GLN A 165 -33.74 -11.00 -6.30
C GLN A 165 -33.18 -10.80 -4.88
N LYS A 166 -32.64 -11.87 -4.32
CA LYS A 166 -31.78 -11.78 -3.16
C LYS A 166 -30.34 -11.56 -3.65
N VAL A 167 -29.83 -10.36 -3.45
CA VAL A 167 -28.47 -10.00 -3.86
C VAL A 167 -27.53 -10.21 -2.67
N TRP A 168 -26.45 -10.95 -2.90
CA TRP A 168 -25.36 -11.01 -1.94
C TRP A 168 -24.47 -9.75 -2.10
N VAL A 169 -24.12 -9.14 -1.00
CA VAL A 169 -23.19 -8.01 -0.93
C VAL A 169 -22.10 -8.32 0.09
N PRO A 170 -20.89 -7.82 -0.08
CA PRO A 170 -19.84 -7.98 0.91
C PRO A 170 -20.27 -7.43 2.29
N ALA A 171 -19.93 -8.15 3.35
CA ALA A 171 -20.19 -7.67 4.71
C ALA A 171 -19.47 -6.34 4.96
N ASN A 172 -20.18 -5.40 5.58
CA ASN A 172 -19.66 -4.05 5.90
C ASN A 172 -19.37 -3.15 4.68
N ASP A 173 -19.85 -3.48 3.50
CA ASP A 173 -19.77 -2.59 2.35
C ASP A 173 -20.88 -1.51 2.44
N ALA A 174 -20.51 -0.32 2.90
CA ALA A 174 -21.45 0.80 3.05
C ALA A 174 -21.99 1.32 1.70
N SER A 175 -21.34 1.02 0.58
CA SER A 175 -21.78 1.43 -0.74
C SER A 175 -22.93 0.59 -1.29
N SER A 176 -23.17 -0.58 -0.69
CA SER A 176 -24.22 -1.54 -1.08
C SER A 176 -25.42 -1.55 -0.14
N MET A 177 -25.45 -0.70 0.87
CA MET A 177 -26.59 -0.43 1.75
C MET A 177 -27.36 0.79 1.29
#